data_722a5a308043ee4908a69e172c21b127
#
_entry.id   722a5a308043ee4908a69e172c21b127
#
_cell.length_a   1.000
_cell.length_b   1.000
_cell.length_c   1.000
_cell.angle_alpha   90.00
_cell.angle_beta   90.00
_cell.angle_gamma   90.00
#
_symmetry.space_group_name_H-M   'P 1'
#
loop_
_entity.id
_entity.type
_entity.pdbx_description
1 polymer ?
#
loop_
_entity_poly.entity_id
_entity_poly.type
_entity_poly.pdbx_seq_one_letter_code
_entity_poly.pdbx_strand_id
1 'polypeptide(L)'
;MNSVADVWDIVLQQLKKELSETTIAAFFDELEAVDIRGNTFILHCANDFKKGYIESLYLKNIKDCLHDIFSTDFEVQILDDLSFAEFKGGTVRRQSDRFTSDEFTFETFVVGPSNKLAYAASQAVAEHPAHNYNPLLIYGDSGLGKTHLIYAIANVIRRNDPKAKIAYVKGDDFTNELVDAIREGKTAEMREKYRQADLLLVDDIQFIAGKKQTQEEFFHTFNTLYESGRQIVLTSDRPPSEMTQLEDRLRTRFEWGLLVDVAPPDFETRLAIVKNKAALLGMELPDKISAYIAENVTANVRQLEGTINKILAYKDLLGNDADEETVTRAMRDILKRSNEYIPTPEAILEYISKYYSLDEAVIRGQQRIRDAVQARQIAMYLIRSMTNLSLDDIGKVFDNRDHSTVLYSIQQVEKKMKKEPAFAETVKEIKTNINSKH
;
A
#
# COMPACT_ATOMS: atom_id res chain seq x y z
N MET A 1 -7.47 -21.73 -40.33
CA MET A 1 -7.22 -20.76 -39.30
C MET A 1 -6.19 -19.81 -39.85
N ASN A 2 -6.61 -18.62 -40.25
CA ASN A 2 -5.73 -17.69 -40.98
C ASN A 2 -5.28 -16.49 -40.13
N SER A 3 -5.80 -16.31 -38.92
CA SER A 3 -5.39 -15.23 -38.04
C SER A 3 -5.44 -15.63 -36.54
N VAL A 4 -4.72 -14.92 -35.72
CA VAL A 4 -4.74 -15.11 -34.27
C VAL A 4 -6.11 -14.78 -33.67
N ALA A 5 -6.82 -13.85 -34.32
CA ALA A 5 -8.20 -13.48 -33.96
C ALA A 5 -9.17 -14.64 -34.18
N ASP A 6 -9.04 -15.40 -35.31
CA ASP A 6 -9.88 -16.57 -35.57
C ASP A 6 -9.72 -17.65 -34.47
N VAL A 7 -8.51 -17.80 -33.95
CA VAL A 7 -8.23 -18.73 -32.83
C VAL A 7 -8.90 -18.25 -31.54
N TRP A 8 -8.83 -16.97 -31.28
CA TRP A 8 -9.45 -16.38 -30.08
C TRP A 8 -10.97 -16.52 -30.12
N ASP A 9 -11.58 -16.29 -31.25
CA ASP A 9 -13.03 -16.49 -31.44
C ASP A 9 -13.47 -17.92 -31.12
N ILE A 10 -12.66 -18.92 -31.51
CA ILE A 10 -12.94 -20.33 -31.18
C ILE A 10 -12.77 -20.60 -29.69
N VAL A 11 -11.71 -20.04 -29.05
CA VAL A 11 -11.50 -20.12 -27.60
C VAL A 11 -12.67 -19.50 -26.86
N LEU A 12 -13.11 -18.29 -27.26
CA LEU A 12 -14.28 -17.63 -26.68
C LEU A 12 -15.57 -18.46 -26.81
N GLN A 13 -15.78 -19.12 -27.98
CA GLN A 13 -16.92 -20.01 -28.14
C GLN A 13 -16.87 -21.23 -27.23
N GLN A 14 -15.69 -21.76 -26.93
CA GLN A 14 -15.52 -22.84 -25.97
C GLN A 14 -15.72 -22.34 -24.53
N LEU A 15 -15.13 -21.22 -24.17
CA LEU A 15 -15.32 -20.61 -22.86
C LEU A 15 -16.79 -20.29 -22.57
N LYS A 16 -17.57 -19.86 -23.55
CA LYS A 16 -19.04 -19.66 -23.45
C LYS A 16 -19.83 -20.92 -23.10
N LYS A 17 -19.28 -22.10 -23.29
CA LYS A 17 -19.93 -23.35 -22.85
C LYS A 17 -19.67 -23.69 -21.39
N GLU A 18 -18.58 -23.20 -20.85
CA GLU A 18 -18.13 -23.48 -19.48
C GLU A 18 -18.44 -22.32 -18.51
N LEU A 19 -18.45 -21.09 -19.01
CA LEU A 19 -18.64 -19.87 -18.22
C LEU A 19 -19.97 -19.20 -18.55
N SER A 20 -20.53 -18.47 -17.60
CA SER A 20 -21.77 -17.72 -17.79
C SER A 20 -21.57 -16.58 -18.81
N GLU A 21 -22.64 -16.21 -19.55
CA GLU A 21 -22.61 -15.07 -20.46
C GLU A 21 -22.19 -13.77 -19.78
N THR A 22 -22.60 -13.58 -18.53
CA THR A 22 -22.20 -12.42 -17.72
C THR A 22 -20.70 -12.40 -17.41
N THR A 23 -20.07 -13.55 -17.18
CA THR A 23 -18.62 -13.66 -16.98
C THR A 23 -17.87 -13.35 -18.26
N ILE A 24 -18.34 -13.84 -19.40
CA ILE A 24 -17.71 -13.57 -20.71
C ILE A 24 -17.77 -12.07 -21.01
N ALA A 25 -18.93 -11.45 -20.89
CA ALA A 25 -19.11 -10.02 -21.15
C ALA A 25 -18.28 -9.15 -20.19
N ALA A 26 -18.17 -9.55 -18.91
CA ALA A 26 -17.44 -8.76 -17.92
C ALA A 26 -15.92 -8.80 -18.08
N PHE A 27 -15.35 -9.94 -18.49
CA PHE A 27 -13.91 -10.16 -18.43
C PHE A 27 -13.24 -10.45 -19.76
N PHE A 28 -13.96 -11.00 -20.76
CA PHE A 28 -13.35 -11.50 -22.00
C PHE A 28 -13.65 -10.65 -23.22
N ASP A 29 -14.72 -9.86 -23.24
CA ASP A 29 -15.12 -9.06 -24.41
C ASP A 29 -14.10 -7.96 -24.78
N GLU A 30 -13.28 -7.51 -23.81
CA GLU A 30 -12.23 -6.51 -24.02
C GLU A 30 -10.84 -7.15 -24.24
N LEU A 31 -10.73 -8.49 -24.26
CA LEU A 31 -9.47 -9.17 -24.56
C LEU A 31 -9.25 -9.25 -26.06
N GLU A 32 -8.11 -8.74 -26.50
CA GLU A 32 -7.70 -8.83 -27.90
C GLU A 32 -6.57 -9.87 -28.06
N ALA A 33 -6.72 -10.78 -29.02
CA ALA A 33 -5.64 -11.67 -29.38
C ALA A 33 -4.58 -10.94 -30.22
N VAL A 34 -3.35 -10.95 -29.75
CA VAL A 34 -2.24 -10.15 -30.31
C VAL A 34 -1.36 -10.97 -31.22
N ASP A 35 -0.84 -12.10 -30.74
CA ASP A 35 0.15 -12.91 -31.47
C ASP A 35 0.25 -14.33 -30.88
N ILE A 36 0.85 -15.22 -31.64
CA ILE A 36 1.29 -16.54 -31.18
C ILE A 36 2.77 -16.68 -31.50
N ARG A 37 3.60 -16.81 -30.46
CA ARG A 37 5.05 -17.00 -30.60
C ARG A 37 5.49 -18.33 -30.01
N GLY A 38 5.81 -19.27 -30.87
CA GLY A 38 6.08 -20.65 -30.44
C GLY A 38 4.88 -21.24 -29.72
N ASN A 39 5.05 -21.60 -28.43
CA ASN A 39 3.99 -22.13 -27.56
C ASN A 39 3.38 -21.07 -26.65
N THR A 40 3.54 -19.78 -26.93
CA THR A 40 2.97 -18.70 -26.12
C THR A 40 1.86 -18.01 -26.90
N PHE A 41 0.64 -18.02 -26.36
CA PHE A 41 -0.52 -17.28 -26.86
C PHE A 41 -0.58 -15.93 -26.12
N ILE A 42 -0.55 -14.84 -26.89
CA ILE A 42 -0.41 -13.49 -26.36
C ILE A 42 -1.74 -12.75 -26.52
N LEU A 43 -2.28 -12.30 -25.40
CA LEU A 43 -3.51 -11.50 -25.32
C LEU A 43 -3.17 -10.09 -24.84
N HIS A 44 -3.98 -9.11 -25.17
CA HIS A 44 -3.93 -7.75 -24.65
C HIS A 44 -5.18 -7.47 -23.84
N CYS A 45 -5.01 -6.83 -22.69
CA CYS A 45 -6.07 -6.34 -21.81
C CYS A 45 -5.74 -4.92 -21.36
N ALA A 46 -6.51 -3.94 -21.80
CA ALA A 46 -6.30 -2.54 -21.45
C ALA A 46 -6.55 -2.24 -19.95
N ASN A 47 -7.28 -3.11 -19.26
CA ASN A 47 -7.66 -2.92 -17.87
C ASN A 47 -6.85 -3.84 -16.93
N ASP A 48 -5.92 -3.27 -16.15
CA ASP A 48 -5.05 -4.02 -15.24
C ASP A 48 -5.81 -4.81 -14.16
N PHE A 49 -6.95 -4.31 -13.70
CA PHE A 49 -7.80 -5.03 -12.75
C PHE A 49 -8.39 -6.30 -13.40
N LYS A 50 -8.94 -6.19 -14.62
CA LYS A 50 -9.47 -7.34 -15.36
C LYS A 50 -8.36 -8.34 -15.69
N LYS A 51 -7.17 -7.86 -16.09
CA LYS A 51 -5.98 -8.69 -16.34
C LYS A 51 -5.65 -9.54 -15.10
N GLY A 52 -5.47 -8.93 -13.93
CA GLY A 52 -5.14 -9.64 -12.69
C GLY A 52 -6.22 -10.66 -12.29
N TYR A 53 -7.48 -10.35 -12.55
CA TYR A 53 -8.60 -11.26 -12.27
C TYR A 53 -8.63 -12.46 -13.21
N ILE A 54 -8.37 -12.23 -14.51
CA ILE A 54 -8.29 -13.30 -15.51
C ILE A 54 -7.09 -14.20 -15.21
N GLU A 55 -5.93 -13.64 -14.92
CA GLU A 55 -4.73 -14.39 -14.56
C GLU A 55 -4.93 -15.28 -13.33
N SER A 56 -5.67 -14.80 -12.32
CA SER A 56 -5.88 -15.54 -11.08
C SER A 56 -6.94 -16.63 -11.16
N LEU A 57 -8.01 -16.45 -11.97
CA LEU A 57 -9.18 -17.32 -11.94
C LEU A 57 -9.44 -18.07 -13.26
N TYR A 58 -9.08 -17.49 -14.40
CA TYR A 58 -9.50 -18.00 -15.72
C TYR A 58 -8.35 -18.41 -16.62
N LEU A 59 -7.09 -18.19 -16.21
CA LEU A 59 -5.92 -18.53 -17.01
C LEU A 59 -5.89 -20.02 -17.38
N LYS A 60 -6.30 -20.87 -16.44
CA LYS A 60 -6.40 -22.32 -16.64
C LYS A 60 -7.42 -22.68 -17.71
N ASN A 61 -8.62 -22.08 -17.67
CA ASN A 61 -9.67 -22.34 -18.66
C ASN A 61 -9.20 -21.95 -20.08
N ILE A 62 -8.49 -20.82 -20.22
CA ILE A 62 -7.93 -20.41 -21.52
C ILE A 62 -6.88 -21.43 -22.00
N LYS A 63 -5.98 -21.90 -21.12
CA LYS A 63 -4.97 -22.92 -21.46
C LYS A 63 -5.60 -24.24 -21.85
N ASP A 64 -6.61 -24.70 -21.13
CA ASP A 64 -7.32 -25.95 -21.39
C ASP A 64 -8.04 -25.87 -22.78
N CYS A 65 -8.71 -24.75 -23.09
CA CYS A 65 -9.30 -24.53 -24.41
C CYS A 65 -8.27 -24.50 -25.52
N LEU A 66 -7.10 -23.88 -25.34
CA LEU A 66 -6.03 -23.89 -26.34
C LEU A 66 -5.45 -25.29 -26.53
N HIS A 67 -5.30 -26.07 -25.46
CA HIS A 67 -4.87 -27.46 -25.51
C HIS A 67 -5.86 -28.32 -26.35
N ASP A 68 -7.14 -28.14 -26.11
CA ASP A 68 -8.19 -28.88 -26.87
C ASP A 68 -8.17 -28.55 -28.36
N ILE A 69 -7.85 -27.30 -28.74
CA ILE A 69 -7.80 -26.87 -30.14
C ILE A 69 -6.52 -27.36 -30.83
N PHE A 70 -5.38 -27.29 -30.17
CA PHE A 70 -4.08 -27.55 -30.80
C PHE A 70 -3.43 -28.87 -30.38
N SER A 71 -3.97 -29.59 -29.40
CA SER A 71 -3.37 -30.80 -28.80
C SER A 71 -1.93 -30.56 -28.29
N THR A 72 -1.65 -29.34 -27.86
CA THR A 72 -0.34 -28.87 -27.40
C THR A 72 -0.54 -27.89 -26.27
N ASP A 73 0.33 -27.95 -25.28
CA ASP A 73 0.28 -27.01 -24.14
C ASP A 73 0.77 -25.61 -24.57
N PHE A 74 -0.06 -24.62 -24.32
CA PHE A 74 0.29 -23.22 -24.54
C PHE A 74 0.51 -22.50 -23.22
N GLU A 75 1.55 -21.69 -23.17
CA GLU A 75 1.65 -20.63 -22.19
C GLU A 75 0.76 -19.46 -22.64
N VAL A 76 0.06 -18.83 -21.71
CA VAL A 76 -0.78 -17.66 -21.99
C VAL A 76 -0.19 -16.46 -21.30
N GLN A 77 0.12 -15.42 -22.06
CA GLN A 77 0.64 -14.15 -21.58
C GLN A 77 -0.37 -13.06 -21.85
N ILE A 78 -0.81 -12.34 -20.80
CA ILE A 78 -1.73 -11.22 -20.95
C ILE A 78 -0.93 -9.92 -20.78
N LEU A 79 -0.87 -9.15 -21.84
CA LEU A 79 -0.20 -7.85 -21.88
C LEU A 79 -1.16 -6.76 -21.45
N ASP A 80 -0.73 -5.85 -20.59
CA ASP A 80 -1.34 -4.55 -20.39
C ASP A 80 -0.97 -3.60 -21.55
N ASP A 81 -1.56 -2.39 -21.57
CA ASP A 81 -1.30 -1.38 -22.59
C ASP A 81 0.19 -1.08 -22.79
N LEU A 82 0.95 -1.10 -21.72
CA LEU A 82 2.38 -0.81 -21.73
C LEU A 82 3.17 -1.96 -22.37
N SER A 83 2.98 -3.17 -21.88
CA SER A 83 3.62 -4.38 -22.42
C SER A 83 3.21 -4.62 -23.87
N PHE A 84 1.99 -4.22 -24.25
CA PHE A 84 1.49 -4.32 -25.62
C PHE A 84 2.16 -3.30 -26.56
N ALA A 85 2.39 -2.07 -26.09
CA ALA A 85 3.14 -1.07 -26.85
C ALA A 85 4.59 -1.50 -27.09
N GLU A 86 5.24 -2.08 -26.07
CA GLU A 86 6.57 -2.68 -26.18
C GLU A 86 6.60 -3.84 -27.19
N PHE A 87 5.61 -4.70 -27.12
CA PHE A 87 5.48 -5.85 -28.01
C PHE A 87 5.34 -5.46 -29.50
N LYS A 88 4.63 -4.38 -29.81
CA LYS A 88 4.46 -3.85 -31.19
C LYS A 88 5.71 -3.16 -31.75
N GLY A 89 6.84 -3.12 -31.02
CA GLY A 89 8.06 -2.45 -31.46
C GLY A 89 7.96 -0.93 -31.43
N GLY A 90 7.02 -0.40 -30.69
CA GLY A 90 6.99 1.00 -30.31
C GLY A 90 8.23 1.28 -29.48
N THR A 91 8.96 2.34 -29.82
CA THR A 91 10.06 2.83 -28.98
C THR A 91 9.56 2.91 -27.55
N VAL A 92 10.23 2.16 -26.67
CA VAL A 92 9.98 2.17 -25.22
C VAL A 92 9.88 3.63 -24.80
N ARG A 93 8.65 4.11 -24.52
CA ARG A 93 8.50 5.32 -23.74
C ARG A 93 9.19 5.02 -22.42
N ARG A 94 10.32 5.68 -22.21
CA ARG A 94 11.17 5.51 -21.02
C ARG A 94 10.27 5.51 -19.78
N GLN A 95 10.67 4.79 -18.74
CA GLN A 95 10.02 4.73 -17.42
C GLN A 95 9.52 6.09 -16.87
N SER A 96 10.04 7.20 -17.43
CA SER A 96 9.61 8.57 -17.17
C SER A 96 8.14 8.85 -17.54
N ASP A 97 7.55 8.11 -18.46
CA ASP A 97 6.17 8.36 -18.94
C ASP A 97 5.08 7.59 -18.16
N ARG A 98 5.45 6.68 -17.27
CA ARG A 98 4.53 5.97 -16.35
C ARG A 98 3.90 6.90 -15.29
N PHE A 99 4.34 8.15 -15.24
CA PHE A 99 3.98 9.16 -14.22
C PHE A 99 2.84 10.09 -14.61
N THR A 100 1.98 9.77 -15.55
CA THR A 100 0.78 10.52 -15.86
C THR A 100 -0.44 9.70 -15.51
N SER A 101 -0.81 9.68 -14.26
CA SER A 101 -2.18 9.45 -13.88
C SER A 101 -2.86 10.81 -13.87
N ASP A 102 -3.70 11.09 -14.87
CA ASP A 102 -4.55 12.28 -14.91
C ASP A 102 -5.51 12.33 -13.70
N GLU A 103 -5.59 11.25 -12.93
CA GLU A 103 -6.37 11.13 -11.71
C GLU A 103 -5.73 11.84 -10.50
N PHE A 104 -4.39 11.88 -10.41
CA PHE A 104 -3.67 12.42 -9.23
C PHE A 104 -3.22 13.86 -9.50
N THR A 105 -4.13 14.78 -9.34
CA THR A 105 -3.88 16.22 -9.50
C THR A 105 -4.19 16.97 -8.21
N PHE A 106 -3.77 18.23 -8.11
CA PHE A 106 -4.17 19.07 -6.96
C PHE A 106 -5.66 19.34 -6.94
N GLU A 107 -6.31 19.38 -8.11
CA GLU A 107 -7.74 19.62 -8.27
C GLU A 107 -8.59 18.45 -7.75
N THR A 108 -8.09 17.22 -7.90
CA THR A 108 -8.79 16.01 -7.42
C THR A 108 -8.47 15.67 -5.97
N PHE A 109 -7.45 16.31 -5.39
CA PHE A 109 -7.09 16.10 -3.99
C PHE A 109 -8.02 16.87 -3.05
N VAL A 110 -8.65 16.16 -2.12
CA VAL A 110 -9.56 16.79 -1.14
C VAL A 110 -8.76 17.32 0.04
N VAL A 111 -8.81 18.64 0.21
CA VAL A 111 -8.09 19.35 1.28
C VAL A 111 -8.94 19.43 2.53
N GLY A 112 -8.38 19.05 3.67
CA GLY A 112 -8.96 19.18 5.00
C GLY A 112 -7.94 19.64 6.04
N PRO A 113 -8.33 19.84 7.30
CA PRO A 113 -7.41 20.27 8.35
C PRO A 113 -6.19 19.38 8.51
N SER A 114 -6.36 18.07 8.31
CA SER A 114 -5.32 17.04 8.52
C SER A 114 -4.24 16.98 7.44
N ASN A 115 -4.43 17.62 6.28
CA ASN A 115 -3.50 17.55 5.14
C ASN A 115 -3.22 18.92 4.50
N LYS A 116 -3.79 20.00 5.03
CA LYS A 116 -3.70 21.34 4.47
C LYS A 116 -2.26 21.84 4.30
N LEU A 117 -1.41 21.58 5.29
CA LEU A 117 -0.01 22.01 5.23
C LEU A 117 0.76 21.21 4.17
N ALA A 118 0.55 19.90 4.10
CA ALA A 118 1.18 19.05 3.09
C ALA A 118 0.74 19.43 1.67
N TYR A 119 -0.54 19.74 1.48
CA TYR A 119 -1.07 20.23 0.22
C TYR A 119 -0.44 21.56 -0.19
N ALA A 120 -0.41 22.55 0.70
CA ALA A 120 0.15 23.87 0.42
C ALA A 120 1.66 23.83 0.14
N ALA A 121 2.42 23.00 0.90
CA ALA A 121 3.83 22.78 0.67
C ALA A 121 4.09 22.11 -0.70
N SER A 122 3.26 21.13 -1.07
CA SER A 122 3.34 20.45 -2.35
C SER A 122 3.05 21.40 -3.53
N GLN A 123 2.05 22.26 -3.40
CA GLN A 123 1.78 23.29 -4.42
C GLN A 123 2.95 24.27 -4.57
N ALA A 124 3.50 24.77 -3.46
CA ALA A 124 4.64 25.69 -3.49
C ALA A 124 5.89 25.07 -4.16
N VAL A 125 6.15 23.78 -3.92
CA VAL A 125 7.22 23.03 -4.58
C VAL A 125 6.94 22.84 -6.07
N ALA A 126 5.69 22.56 -6.45
CA ALA A 126 5.30 22.38 -7.84
C ALA A 126 5.40 23.68 -8.66
N GLU A 127 5.08 24.81 -8.05
CA GLU A 127 5.16 26.14 -8.69
C GLU A 127 6.59 26.67 -8.78
N HIS A 128 7.40 26.45 -7.73
CA HIS A 128 8.77 26.95 -7.62
C HIS A 128 9.74 25.85 -7.12
N PRO A 129 10.09 24.88 -7.98
CA PRO A 129 10.98 23.77 -7.58
C PRO A 129 12.34 24.28 -7.10
N ALA A 130 12.87 23.63 -6.07
CA ALA A 130 14.16 23.88 -5.43
C ALA A 130 14.33 25.27 -4.78
N HIS A 131 13.29 26.07 -4.68
CA HIS A 131 13.41 27.43 -4.16
C HIS A 131 13.28 27.50 -2.63
N ASN A 132 12.24 26.91 -2.01
CA ASN A 132 11.94 27.12 -0.59
C ASN A 132 12.01 25.84 0.26
N TYR A 133 11.58 24.72 -0.26
CA TYR A 133 11.37 23.47 0.48
C TYR A 133 12.09 22.32 -0.22
N ASN A 134 13.40 22.22 0.02
CA ASN A 134 14.23 21.17 -0.56
C ASN A 134 15.13 20.52 0.51
N PRO A 135 14.97 19.24 0.82
CA PRO A 135 13.88 18.37 0.35
C PRO A 135 12.51 18.72 0.93
N LEU A 136 11.43 18.31 0.27
CA LEU A 136 10.12 18.20 0.87
C LEU A 136 9.90 16.74 1.30
N LEU A 137 9.65 16.51 2.59
CA LEU A 137 9.33 15.17 3.09
C LEU A 137 7.91 15.16 3.64
N ILE A 138 7.04 14.35 3.02
CA ILE A 138 5.64 14.16 3.40
C ILE A 138 5.53 12.84 4.14
N TYR A 139 5.10 12.84 5.40
CA TYR A 139 4.99 11.61 6.17
C TYR A 139 3.59 11.42 6.77
N GLY A 140 3.29 10.19 7.17
CA GLY A 140 2.00 9.80 7.75
C GLY A 140 1.62 8.38 7.36
N ASP A 141 0.60 7.81 8.00
CA ASP A 141 0.18 6.44 7.80
C ASP A 141 -0.11 6.07 6.34
N SER A 142 -0.12 4.77 6.04
CA SER A 142 -0.41 4.28 4.69
C SER A 142 -1.83 4.63 4.24
N GLY A 143 -1.97 5.04 2.97
CA GLY A 143 -3.27 5.30 2.36
C GLY A 143 -3.89 6.66 2.70
N LEU A 144 -3.10 7.65 3.13
CA LEU A 144 -3.56 9.02 3.44
C LEU A 144 -3.41 10.00 2.27
N GLY A 145 -2.94 9.57 1.09
CA GLY A 145 -2.82 10.42 -0.09
C GLY A 145 -1.42 11.00 -0.34
N LYS A 146 -0.36 10.55 0.35
CA LYS A 146 1.01 11.00 0.12
C LYS A 146 1.47 10.81 -1.33
N THR A 147 1.25 9.62 -1.87
CA THR A 147 1.53 9.30 -3.28
C THR A 147 0.77 10.21 -4.23
N HIS A 148 -0.49 10.56 -3.95
CA HIS A 148 -1.27 11.50 -4.72
C HIS A 148 -0.57 12.88 -4.81
N LEU A 149 -0.07 13.41 -3.69
CA LEU A 149 0.63 14.69 -3.66
C LEU A 149 1.93 14.67 -4.48
N ILE A 150 2.69 13.56 -4.45
CA ILE A 150 3.89 13.42 -5.30
C ILE A 150 3.52 13.49 -6.79
N TYR A 151 2.48 12.78 -7.21
CA TYR A 151 2.04 12.79 -8.60
C TYR A 151 1.49 14.17 -8.99
N ALA A 152 0.74 14.84 -8.10
CA ALA A 152 0.26 16.18 -8.36
C ALA A 152 1.42 17.18 -8.60
N ILE A 153 2.51 17.08 -7.81
CA ILE A 153 3.72 17.88 -8.03
C ILE A 153 4.30 17.58 -9.41
N ALA A 154 4.49 16.30 -9.75
CA ALA A 154 5.04 15.89 -11.04
C ALA A 154 4.22 16.40 -12.22
N ASN A 155 2.89 16.31 -12.12
CA ASN A 155 1.97 16.75 -13.17
C ASN A 155 2.06 18.25 -13.42
N VAL A 156 2.15 19.08 -12.37
CA VAL A 156 2.31 20.54 -12.53
C VAL A 156 3.67 20.89 -13.12
N ILE A 157 4.75 20.30 -12.62
CA ILE A 157 6.11 20.57 -13.15
C ILE A 157 6.20 20.15 -14.62
N ARG A 158 5.65 19.01 -15.01
CA ARG A 158 5.63 18.55 -16.40
C ARG A 158 4.76 19.45 -17.29
N ARG A 159 3.64 19.95 -16.79
CA ARG A 159 2.79 20.91 -17.51
C ARG A 159 3.53 22.23 -17.78
N ASN A 160 4.30 22.70 -16.80
CA ASN A 160 5.07 23.94 -16.88
C ASN A 160 6.35 23.79 -17.72
N ASP A 161 7.06 22.66 -17.59
CA ASP A 161 8.23 22.31 -18.38
C ASP A 161 8.12 20.86 -18.88
N PRO A 162 7.65 20.65 -20.12
CA PRO A 162 7.56 19.32 -20.73
C PRO A 162 8.90 18.61 -20.93
N LYS A 163 10.04 19.34 -20.82
CA LYS A 163 11.38 18.78 -20.95
C LYS A 163 12.02 18.43 -19.61
N ALA A 164 11.37 18.77 -18.50
CA ALA A 164 11.88 18.46 -17.17
C ALA A 164 12.09 16.95 -17.01
N LYS A 165 13.27 16.58 -16.57
CA LYS A 165 13.63 15.19 -16.29
C LYS A 165 13.10 14.82 -14.89
N ILE A 166 11.98 14.14 -14.84
CA ILE A 166 11.36 13.69 -13.59
C ILE A 166 11.74 12.23 -13.35
N ALA A 167 12.45 11.96 -12.26
CA ALA A 167 12.74 10.60 -11.81
C ALA A 167 11.85 10.26 -10.60
N TYR A 168 11.09 9.20 -10.74
CA TYR A 168 10.32 8.63 -9.62
C TYR A 168 10.80 7.23 -9.33
N VAL A 169 10.78 6.86 -8.09
CA VAL A 169 11.10 5.51 -7.64
C VAL A 169 10.49 5.25 -6.27
N LYS A 170 10.08 4.02 -5.99
CA LYS A 170 9.80 3.60 -4.64
C LYS A 170 11.10 3.20 -3.93
N GLY A 171 11.15 3.32 -2.61
CA GLY A 171 12.34 2.99 -1.83
C GLY A 171 12.80 1.54 -1.97
N ASP A 172 11.88 0.58 -2.12
CA ASP A 172 12.18 -0.83 -2.39
C ASP A 172 12.66 -1.05 -3.84
N ASP A 173 12.03 -0.39 -4.83
CA ASP A 173 12.43 -0.46 -6.24
C ASP A 173 13.83 0.13 -6.45
N PHE A 174 14.16 1.25 -5.78
CA PHE A 174 15.52 1.81 -5.81
C PHE A 174 16.57 0.80 -5.32
N THR A 175 16.21 0.03 -4.28
CA THR A 175 17.08 -1.04 -3.77
C THR A 175 17.25 -2.15 -4.79
N ASN A 176 16.16 -2.60 -5.41
CA ASN A 176 16.19 -3.68 -6.39
C ASN A 176 16.96 -3.25 -7.64
N GLU A 177 16.72 -2.04 -8.16
CA GLU A 177 17.47 -1.48 -9.28
C GLU A 177 18.98 -1.39 -8.98
N LEU A 178 19.37 -1.01 -7.75
CA LEU A 178 20.77 -0.97 -7.36
C LEU A 178 21.41 -2.37 -7.36
N VAL A 179 20.72 -3.36 -6.80
CA VAL A 179 21.21 -4.75 -6.76
C VAL A 179 21.40 -5.29 -8.18
N ASP A 180 20.43 -5.06 -9.06
CA ASP A 180 20.51 -5.50 -10.45
C ASP A 180 21.59 -4.76 -11.22
N ALA A 181 21.73 -3.45 -11.04
CA ALA A 181 22.78 -2.64 -11.63
C ALA A 181 24.20 -3.07 -11.20
N ILE A 182 24.36 -3.48 -9.95
CA ILE A 182 25.64 -4.04 -9.46
C ILE A 182 25.91 -5.40 -10.13
N ARG A 183 24.91 -6.28 -10.20
CA ARG A 183 25.04 -7.61 -10.81
C ARG A 183 25.39 -7.54 -12.30
N GLU A 184 24.80 -6.56 -13.00
CA GLU A 184 24.99 -6.35 -14.45
C GLU A 184 26.17 -5.44 -14.80
N GLY A 185 26.83 -4.82 -13.82
CA GLY A 185 27.90 -3.83 -14.06
C GLY A 185 27.41 -2.49 -14.61
N LYS A 186 26.12 -2.16 -14.45
CA LYS A 186 25.45 -0.96 -15.00
C LYS A 186 25.19 0.14 -13.96
N THR A 187 25.95 0.18 -12.88
CA THR A 187 25.78 1.19 -11.83
C THR A 187 25.93 2.63 -12.32
N ALA A 188 26.74 2.83 -13.39
CA ALA A 188 26.91 4.16 -14.00
C ALA A 188 25.60 4.66 -14.65
N GLU A 189 24.87 3.79 -15.35
CA GLU A 189 23.58 4.11 -15.99
C GLU A 189 22.52 4.45 -14.94
N MET A 190 22.44 3.66 -13.86
CA MET A 190 21.54 3.94 -12.75
C MET A 190 21.83 5.30 -12.10
N ARG A 191 23.11 5.60 -11.85
CA ARG A 191 23.55 6.90 -11.31
C ARG A 191 23.17 8.04 -12.24
N GLU A 192 23.39 7.89 -13.53
CA GLU A 192 23.03 8.90 -14.52
C GLU A 192 21.51 9.17 -14.51
N LYS A 193 20.69 8.12 -14.50
CA LYS A 193 19.23 8.20 -14.43
C LYS A 193 18.74 9.08 -13.29
N TYR A 194 19.27 8.86 -12.08
CA TYR A 194 18.77 9.57 -10.89
C TYR A 194 19.47 10.91 -10.66
N ARG A 195 20.80 11.00 -10.90
CA ARG A 195 21.58 12.22 -10.61
C ARG A 195 21.44 13.33 -11.64
N GLN A 196 20.87 13.03 -12.82
CA GLN A 196 20.55 14.03 -13.85
C GLN A 196 19.10 14.51 -13.83
N ALA A 197 18.29 14.05 -12.87
CA ALA A 197 16.91 14.46 -12.75
C ALA A 197 16.80 15.94 -12.32
N ASP A 198 15.82 16.65 -12.87
CA ASP A 198 15.44 17.99 -12.41
C ASP A 198 14.53 17.90 -11.17
N LEU A 199 13.78 16.81 -11.06
CA LEU A 199 12.92 16.47 -9.93
C LEU A 199 13.13 15.00 -9.58
N LEU A 200 13.53 14.71 -8.34
CA LEU A 200 13.57 13.35 -7.79
C LEU A 200 12.41 13.16 -6.82
N LEU A 201 11.57 12.18 -7.13
CA LEU A 201 10.44 11.76 -6.30
C LEU A 201 10.72 10.37 -5.76
N VAL A 202 10.74 10.21 -4.45
CA VAL A 202 10.93 8.90 -3.81
C VAL A 202 9.75 8.60 -2.91
N ASP A 203 8.99 7.60 -3.30
CA ASP A 203 7.85 7.13 -2.51
C ASP A 203 8.29 6.05 -1.52
N ASP A 204 7.76 6.10 -0.31
CA ASP A 204 8.02 5.12 0.75
C ASP A 204 9.53 4.94 1.04
N ILE A 205 10.25 6.05 1.32
CA ILE A 205 11.69 6.07 1.57
C ILE A 205 12.12 5.19 2.76
N GLN A 206 11.21 4.88 3.69
CA GLN A 206 11.49 4.00 4.84
C GLN A 206 12.00 2.61 4.41
N PHE A 207 11.73 2.15 3.19
CA PHE A 207 12.19 0.86 2.70
C PHE A 207 13.69 0.76 2.41
N ILE A 208 14.42 1.89 2.36
CA ILE A 208 15.89 1.86 2.30
C ILE A 208 16.54 1.67 3.68
N ALA A 209 15.79 1.88 4.77
CA ALA A 209 16.31 1.73 6.12
C ALA A 209 16.87 0.32 6.36
N GLY A 210 18.01 0.22 7.04
CA GLY A 210 18.70 -1.05 7.29
C GLY A 210 19.53 -1.60 6.12
N LYS A 211 19.45 -1.03 4.92
CA LYS A 211 20.16 -1.48 3.72
C LYS A 211 21.37 -0.57 3.43
N LYS A 212 22.52 -0.85 4.06
CA LYS A 212 23.70 0.04 4.04
C LYS A 212 24.14 0.49 2.66
N GLN A 213 24.29 -0.41 1.69
CA GLN A 213 24.73 -0.07 0.33
C GLN A 213 23.70 0.83 -0.39
N THR A 214 22.42 0.57 -0.20
CA THR A 214 21.34 1.40 -0.75
C THR A 214 21.35 2.79 -0.12
N GLN A 215 21.53 2.89 1.20
CA GLN A 215 21.62 4.19 1.89
C GLN A 215 22.85 4.99 1.44
N GLU A 216 23.97 4.32 1.21
CA GLU A 216 25.18 4.98 0.70
C GLU A 216 24.98 5.53 -0.71
N GLU A 217 24.45 4.76 -1.65
CA GLU A 217 24.18 5.21 -3.01
C GLU A 217 23.12 6.32 -3.04
N PHE A 218 22.08 6.18 -2.21
CA PHE A 218 21.06 7.20 -2.08
C PHE A 218 21.61 8.51 -1.51
N PHE A 219 22.49 8.44 -0.51
CA PHE A 219 23.16 9.62 0.05
C PHE A 219 23.95 10.40 -1.00
N HIS A 220 24.70 9.71 -1.85
CA HIS A 220 25.43 10.35 -2.94
C HIS A 220 24.50 10.95 -4.00
N THR A 221 23.42 10.26 -4.34
CA THR A 221 22.42 10.77 -5.28
C THR A 221 21.72 12.01 -4.72
N PHE A 222 21.32 11.97 -3.46
CA PHE A 222 20.72 13.11 -2.76
C PHE A 222 21.64 14.34 -2.78
N ASN A 223 22.92 14.17 -2.37
CA ASN A 223 23.85 15.29 -2.34
C ASN A 223 24.09 15.89 -3.73
N THR A 224 24.27 15.06 -4.75
CA THR A 224 24.46 15.53 -6.12
C THR A 224 23.29 16.40 -6.59
N LEU A 225 22.08 15.98 -6.33
CA LEU A 225 20.87 16.73 -6.71
C LEU A 225 20.72 18.01 -5.88
N TYR A 226 20.89 17.91 -4.58
CA TYR A 226 20.75 19.05 -3.66
C TYR A 226 21.76 20.16 -3.99
N GLU A 227 23.05 19.81 -4.16
CA GLU A 227 24.11 20.74 -4.53
C GLU A 227 23.93 21.35 -5.92
N SER A 228 23.27 20.62 -6.83
CA SER A 228 22.93 21.11 -8.17
C SER A 228 21.65 21.93 -8.20
N GLY A 229 21.02 22.21 -7.04
CA GLY A 229 19.78 22.98 -6.97
C GLY A 229 18.59 22.25 -7.62
N ARG A 230 18.56 20.91 -7.56
CA ARG A 230 17.45 20.11 -8.07
C ARG A 230 16.48 19.78 -6.96
N GLN A 231 15.18 19.68 -7.29
CA GLN A 231 14.15 19.40 -6.30
C GLN A 231 14.12 17.91 -5.91
N ILE A 232 14.01 17.68 -4.60
CA ILE A 232 13.83 16.34 -4.01
C ILE A 232 12.54 16.35 -3.23
N VAL A 233 11.68 15.35 -3.47
CA VAL A 233 10.44 15.11 -2.70
C VAL A 233 10.44 13.66 -2.25
N LEU A 234 10.22 13.46 -0.97
CA LEU A 234 10.24 12.15 -0.32
C LEU A 234 8.89 11.90 0.35
N THR A 235 8.42 10.67 0.35
CA THR A 235 7.35 10.26 1.28
C THR A 235 7.82 9.18 2.23
N SER A 236 7.13 9.08 3.37
CA SER A 236 7.38 8.05 4.37
C SER A 236 6.12 7.72 5.16
N ASP A 237 6.11 6.54 5.78
CA ASP A 237 5.08 6.16 6.75
C ASP A 237 5.27 6.80 8.13
N ARG A 238 6.47 7.35 8.40
CA ARG A 238 6.85 7.97 9.69
C ARG A 238 7.91 9.05 9.50
N PRO A 239 8.12 9.95 10.48
CA PRO A 239 9.17 10.96 10.41
C PRO A 239 10.58 10.33 10.46
N PRO A 240 11.62 11.00 9.92
CA PRO A 240 12.99 10.49 9.94
C PRO A 240 13.53 10.15 11.33
N SER A 241 13.10 10.87 12.37
CA SER A 241 13.48 10.62 13.76
C SER A 241 13.04 9.25 14.30
N GLU A 242 11.98 8.67 13.75
CA GLU A 242 11.45 7.36 14.12
C GLU A 242 12.02 6.21 13.27
N MET A 243 12.80 6.51 12.25
CA MET A 243 13.46 5.50 11.41
C MET A 243 14.75 4.98 12.06
N THR A 244 14.63 4.03 12.99
CA THR A 244 15.75 3.53 13.80
C THR A 244 16.92 2.94 13.03
N GLN A 245 16.72 2.48 11.79
CA GLN A 245 17.74 1.87 10.93
C GLN A 245 18.21 2.80 9.80
N LEU A 246 17.82 4.07 9.84
CA LEU A 246 18.28 5.09 8.94
C LEU A 246 19.61 5.68 9.46
N GLU A 247 20.62 5.78 8.59
CA GLU A 247 21.90 6.39 8.95
C GLU A 247 21.74 7.87 9.29
N ASP A 248 22.43 8.33 10.34
CA ASP A 248 22.32 9.71 10.86
C ASP A 248 22.59 10.78 9.78
N ARG A 249 23.51 10.50 8.86
CA ARG A 249 23.82 11.41 7.75
C ARG A 249 22.61 11.60 6.80
N LEU A 250 21.82 10.56 6.52
CA LEU A 250 20.59 10.66 5.73
C LEU A 250 19.46 11.31 6.53
N ARG A 251 19.33 10.94 7.82
CA ARG A 251 18.35 11.57 8.70
C ARG A 251 18.52 13.08 8.72
N THR A 252 19.73 13.56 8.95
CA THR A 252 20.05 15.00 8.94
C THR A 252 19.69 15.64 7.60
N ARG A 253 19.97 14.98 6.46
CA ARG A 253 19.64 15.48 5.12
C ARG A 253 18.14 15.61 4.91
N PHE A 254 17.36 14.62 5.36
CA PHE A 254 15.91 14.65 5.24
C PHE A 254 15.28 15.75 6.09
N GLU A 255 15.89 16.07 7.24
CA GLU A 255 15.45 17.10 8.16
C GLU A 255 15.89 18.53 7.75
N TRP A 256 16.77 18.69 6.76
CA TRP A 256 17.20 20.02 6.28
C TRP A 256 16.10 20.83 5.59
N GLY A 257 15.15 20.16 4.99
CA GLY A 257 14.06 20.79 4.26
C GLY A 257 12.80 20.99 5.10
N LEU A 258 11.67 20.83 4.46
CA LEU A 258 10.37 20.90 5.12
C LEU A 258 9.81 19.51 5.37
N LEU A 259 9.51 19.20 6.64
CA LEU A 259 8.79 18.00 7.04
C LEU A 259 7.32 18.38 7.24
N VAL A 260 6.42 17.66 6.58
CA VAL A 260 4.98 17.86 6.70
C VAL A 260 4.28 16.54 6.94
N ASP A 261 3.37 16.55 7.89
CA ASP A 261 2.56 15.39 8.22
C ASP A 261 1.24 15.36 7.44
N VAL A 262 0.74 14.17 7.19
CA VAL A 262 -0.61 13.90 6.72
C VAL A 262 -1.27 12.98 7.73
N ALA A 263 -2.20 13.55 8.50
CA ALA A 263 -2.95 12.80 9.51
C ALA A 263 -4.27 12.23 8.93
N PRO A 264 -4.90 11.26 9.61
CA PRO A 264 -6.20 10.75 9.22
C PRO A 264 -7.24 11.87 9.04
N PRO A 265 -8.07 11.82 7.99
CA PRO A 265 -9.05 12.85 7.72
C PRO A 265 -10.19 12.83 8.77
N ASP A 266 -10.69 14.01 9.11
CA ASP A 266 -11.91 14.16 9.91
C ASP A 266 -13.16 13.73 9.12
N PHE A 267 -14.32 13.70 9.78
CA PHE A 267 -15.56 13.26 9.16
C PHE A 267 -15.92 14.08 7.91
N GLU A 268 -15.79 15.40 7.99
CA GLU A 268 -16.15 16.31 6.89
C GLU A 268 -15.24 16.09 5.67
N THR A 269 -13.96 15.90 5.91
CA THR A 269 -12.99 15.58 4.87
C THR A 269 -13.27 14.21 4.26
N ARG A 270 -13.59 13.18 5.07
CA ARG A 270 -13.96 11.86 4.56
C ARG A 270 -15.23 11.92 3.71
N LEU A 271 -16.24 12.65 4.15
CA LEU A 271 -17.48 12.85 3.39
C LEU A 271 -17.22 13.52 2.03
N ALA A 272 -16.35 14.54 2.02
CA ALA A 272 -15.96 15.21 0.79
C ALA A 272 -15.17 14.26 -0.15
N ILE A 273 -14.29 13.42 0.38
CA ILE A 273 -13.55 12.39 -0.38
C ILE A 273 -14.53 11.40 -1.02
N VAL A 274 -15.50 10.87 -0.26
CA VAL A 274 -16.51 9.93 -0.76
C VAL A 274 -17.29 10.55 -1.93
N LYS A 275 -17.80 11.79 -1.76
CA LYS A 275 -18.56 12.49 -2.80
C LYS A 275 -17.72 12.77 -4.04
N ASN A 276 -16.50 13.27 -3.86
CA ASN A 276 -15.58 13.57 -4.96
C ASN A 276 -15.26 12.29 -5.76
N LYS A 277 -14.87 11.20 -5.08
CA LYS A 277 -14.53 9.95 -5.77
C LYS A 277 -15.72 9.34 -6.49
N ALA A 278 -16.92 9.37 -5.89
CA ALA A 278 -18.14 8.90 -6.54
C ALA A 278 -18.43 9.72 -7.80
N ALA A 279 -18.32 11.06 -7.74
CA ALA A 279 -18.53 11.94 -8.88
C ALA A 279 -17.51 11.68 -10.01
N LEU A 280 -16.23 11.49 -9.68
CA LEU A 280 -15.18 11.14 -10.64
C LEU A 280 -15.45 9.81 -11.37
N LEU A 281 -16.12 8.87 -10.70
CA LEU A 281 -16.54 7.59 -11.26
C LEU A 281 -17.92 7.64 -11.94
N GLY A 282 -18.52 8.83 -12.09
CA GLY A 282 -19.84 9.01 -12.71
C GLY A 282 -20.98 8.41 -11.88
N MET A 283 -20.79 8.24 -10.58
CA MET A 283 -21.77 7.65 -9.67
C MET A 283 -22.39 8.70 -8.75
N GLU A 284 -23.71 8.82 -8.77
CA GLU A 284 -24.45 9.61 -7.80
C GLU A 284 -24.75 8.78 -6.56
N LEU A 285 -24.15 9.16 -5.41
CA LEU A 285 -24.44 8.58 -4.12
C LEU A 285 -25.37 9.50 -3.33
N PRO A 286 -26.50 8.98 -2.79
CA PRO A 286 -27.34 9.72 -1.87
C PRO A 286 -26.54 10.25 -0.66
N ASP A 287 -26.88 11.45 -0.17
CA ASP A 287 -26.19 12.07 0.96
C ASP A 287 -26.15 11.17 2.21
N LYS A 288 -27.23 10.45 2.49
CA LYS A 288 -27.28 9.49 3.60
C LYS A 288 -26.26 8.36 3.45
N ILE A 289 -26.09 7.85 2.24
CA ILE A 289 -25.14 6.77 1.93
C ILE A 289 -23.71 7.30 2.03
N SER A 290 -23.45 8.46 1.47
CA SER A 290 -22.12 9.12 1.55
C SER A 290 -21.72 9.37 3.02
N ALA A 291 -22.66 9.84 3.86
CA ALA A 291 -22.42 10.03 5.29
C ALA A 291 -22.20 8.70 6.01
N TYR A 292 -23.00 7.67 5.70
CA TYR A 292 -22.85 6.34 6.29
C TYR A 292 -21.48 5.72 5.99
N ILE A 293 -20.97 5.86 4.74
CA ILE A 293 -19.62 5.41 4.40
C ILE A 293 -18.57 6.21 5.19
N ALA A 294 -18.71 7.53 5.24
CA ALA A 294 -17.75 8.41 5.93
C ALA A 294 -17.71 8.19 7.45
N GLU A 295 -18.81 7.80 8.08
CA GLU A 295 -18.88 7.47 9.50
C GLU A 295 -18.19 6.14 9.82
N ASN A 296 -18.38 5.14 8.97
CA ASN A 296 -17.94 3.77 9.25
C ASN A 296 -16.55 3.43 8.71
N VAL A 297 -16.06 4.11 7.67
CA VAL A 297 -14.72 3.89 7.10
C VAL A 297 -13.80 5.00 7.57
N THR A 298 -13.12 4.78 8.70
CA THR A 298 -12.34 5.81 9.39
C THR A 298 -10.82 5.64 9.27
N ALA A 299 -10.34 4.46 8.85
CA ALA A 299 -8.93 4.12 8.96
C ALA A 299 -8.04 4.90 7.98
N ASN A 300 -8.38 4.98 6.69
CA ASN A 300 -7.61 5.71 5.69
C ASN A 300 -8.41 5.96 4.39
N VAL A 301 -7.86 6.84 3.53
CA VAL A 301 -8.49 7.22 2.26
C VAL A 301 -8.56 6.05 1.27
N ARG A 302 -7.55 5.19 1.24
CA ARG A 302 -7.53 3.99 0.37
C ARG A 302 -8.72 3.06 0.64
N GLN A 303 -9.15 2.94 1.90
CA GLN A 303 -10.31 2.13 2.23
C GLN A 303 -11.62 2.80 1.78
N LEU A 304 -11.73 4.13 1.87
CA LEU A 304 -12.86 4.87 1.32
C LEU A 304 -12.97 4.65 -0.19
N GLU A 305 -11.88 4.84 -0.94
CA GLU A 305 -11.82 4.59 -2.37
C GLU A 305 -12.14 3.14 -2.73
N GLY A 306 -11.58 2.19 -2.00
CA GLY A 306 -11.87 0.76 -2.17
C GLY A 306 -13.35 0.42 -1.94
N THR A 307 -14.00 1.09 -0.98
CA THR A 307 -15.44 0.93 -0.73
C THR A 307 -16.26 1.44 -1.92
N ILE A 308 -15.94 2.62 -2.43
CA ILE A 308 -16.65 3.23 -3.57
C ILE A 308 -16.49 2.37 -4.81
N ASN A 309 -15.26 1.88 -5.09
CA ASN A 309 -15.01 0.98 -6.21
C ASN A 309 -15.79 -0.33 -6.10
N LYS A 310 -15.95 -0.90 -4.90
CA LYS A 310 -16.78 -2.08 -4.69
C LYS A 310 -18.27 -1.79 -4.93
N ILE A 311 -18.76 -0.64 -4.48
CA ILE A 311 -20.17 -0.24 -4.73
C ILE A 311 -20.40 -0.09 -6.23
N LEU A 312 -19.47 0.55 -6.95
CA LEU A 312 -19.54 0.65 -8.40
C LEU A 312 -19.58 -0.73 -9.06
N ALA A 313 -18.69 -1.63 -8.64
CA ALA A 313 -18.68 -3.00 -9.15
C ALA A 313 -20.00 -3.75 -8.89
N TYR A 314 -20.63 -3.59 -7.72
CA TYR A 314 -21.95 -4.17 -7.45
C TYR A 314 -23.04 -3.58 -8.34
N LYS A 315 -22.97 -2.27 -8.61
CA LYS A 315 -23.90 -1.60 -9.53
C LYS A 315 -23.73 -2.11 -10.96
N ASP A 316 -22.52 -2.10 -11.47
CA ASP A 316 -22.23 -2.40 -12.89
C ASP A 316 -22.36 -3.89 -13.22
N LEU A 317 -21.93 -4.78 -12.30
CA LEU A 317 -21.90 -6.22 -12.53
C LEU A 317 -23.18 -6.94 -12.09
N LEU A 318 -23.87 -6.44 -11.07
CA LEU A 318 -25.04 -7.11 -10.50
C LEU A 318 -26.35 -6.33 -10.70
N GLY A 319 -26.29 -5.13 -11.29
CA GLY A 319 -27.44 -4.24 -11.47
C GLY A 319 -28.06 -3.76 -10.15
N ASN A 320 -27.31 -3.83 -9.05
CA ASN A 320 -27.79 -3.38 -7.75
C ASN A 320 -27.68 -1.87 -7.63
N ASP A 321 -28.72 -1.23 -7.14
CA ASP A 321 -28.63 0.19 -6.75
C ASP A 321 -27.65 0.37 -5.59
N ALA A 322 -27.10 1.58 -5.46
CA ALA A 322 -26.24 1.96 -4.34
C ALA A 322 -27.08 2.22 -3.08
N ASP A 323 -27.82 1.21 -2.64
CA ASP A 323 -28.63 1.23 -1.44
C ASP A 323 -27.83 0.85 -0.18
N GLU A 324 -28.44 0.97 1.00
CA GLU A 324 -27.80 0.70 2.27
C GLU A 324 -27.34 -0.77 2.41
N GLU A 325 -28.06 -1.71 1.80
CA GLU A 325 -27.71 -3.14 1.84
C GLU A 325 -26.45 -3.41 0.99
N THR A 326 -26.40 -2.88 -0.21
CA THR A 326 -25.24 -2.99 -1.11
C THR A 326 -24.01 -2.36 -0.50
N VAL A 327 -24.15 -1.18 0.10
CA VAL A 327 -23.05 -0.47 0.78
C VAL A 327 -22.56 -1.24 2.00
N THR A 328 -23.47 -1.74 2.84
CA THR A 328 -23.11 -2.59 3.99
C THR A 328 -22.38 -3.84 3.55
N ARG A 329 -22.77 -4.45 2.43
CA ARG A 329 -22.10 -5.61 1.85
C ARG A 329 -20.69 -5.23 1.33
N ALA A 330 -20.55 -4.10 0.65
CA ALA A 330 -19.25 -3.61 0.17
C ALA A 330 -18.28 -3.32 1.32
N MET A 331 -18.79 -2.80 2.45
CA MET A 331 -18.02 -2.48 3.64
C MET A 331 -17.76 -3.68 4.56
N ARG A 332 -18.43 -4.83 4.36
CA ARG A 332 -18.39 -5.97 5.29
C ARG A 332 -16.98 -6.38 5.72
N ASP A 333 -16.03 -6.42 4.79
CA ASP A 333 -14.66 -6.82 5.09
C ASP A 333 -13.90 -5.72 5.84
N ILE A 334 -14.24 -4.46 5.57
CA ILE A 334 -13.67 -3.28 6.24
C ILE A 334 -14.22 -3.18 7.65
N LEU A 335 -15.54 -3.33 7.80
CA LEU A 335 -16.22 -3.34 9.11
C LEU A 335 -15.79 -4.52 9.97
N LYS A 336 -15.51 -5.68 9.38
CA LYS A 336 -14.92 -6.81 10.10
C LYS A 336 -13.50 -6.51 10.58
N ARG A 337 -12.71 -5.76 9.80
CA ARG A 337 -11.35 -5.34 10.19
C ARG A 337 -11.36 -4.13 11.13
N SER A 338 -12.30 -3.20 10.98
CA SER A 338 -12.46 -2.06 11.90
C SER A 338 -13.12 -2.47 13.22
N ASN A 339 -13.88 -3.57 13.22
CA ASN A 339 -14.25 -4.34 14.40
C ASN A 339 -13.15 -5.38 14.76
N GLU A 340 -11.87 -5.16 14.40
CA GLU A 340 -10.83 -5.81 15.15
C GLU A 340 -11.03 -5.37 16.60
N TYR A 341 -11.63 -6.29 17.33
CA TYR A 341 -11.83 -6.19 18.76
C TYR A 341 -10.51 -5.77 19.39
N ILE A 342 -10.41 -4.49 19.77
CA ILE A 342 -9.30 -4.04 20.59
C ILE A 342 -9.60 -4.60 21.98
N PRO A 343 -8.94 -5.70 22.36
CA PRO A 343 -9.26 -6.31 23.65
C PRO A 343 -8.89 -5.34 24.76
N THR A 344 -9.75 -5.23 25.76
CA THR A 344 -9.37 -4.49 26.95
C THR A 344 -8.22 -5.19 27.67
N PRO A 345 -7.38 -4.48 28.45
CA PRO A 345 -6.34 -5.11 29.26
C PRO A 345 -6.88 -6.24 30.15
N GLU A 346 -8.09 -6.07 30.66
CA GLU A 346 -8.78 -7.06 31.47
C GLU A 346 -9.08 -8.33 30.69
N ALA A 347 -9.61 -8.21 29.47
CA ALA A 347 -9.88 -9.36 28.59
C ALA A 347 -8.60 -10.13 28.23
N ILE A 348 -7.49 -9.41 27.98
CA ILE A 348 -6.18 -10.03 27.74
C ILE A 348 -5.70 -10.78 28.98
N LEU A 349 -5.81 -10.16 30.16
CA LEU A 349 -5.41 -10.78 31.42
C LEU A 349 -6.27 -12.00 31.77
N GLU A 350 -7.58 -11.92 31.58
CA GLU A 350 -8.50 -13.05 31.77
C GLU A 350 -8.10 -14.24 30.88
N TYR A 351 -7.78 -13.97 29.60
CA TYR A 351 -7.37 -15.04 28.69
C TYR A 351 -6.04 -15.68 29.13
N ILE A 352 -5.05 -14.87 29.49
CA ILE A 352 -3.73 -15.34 29.93
C ILE A 352 -3.85 -16.10 31.28
N SER A 353 -4.71 -15.63 32.19
CA SER A 353 -5.03 -16.30 33.43
C SER A 353 -5.55 -17.72 33.18
N LYS A 354 -6.50 -17.87 32.26
CA LYS A 354 -7.03 -19.20 31.86
C LYS A 354 -5.96 -20.05 31.15
N TYR A 355 -5.15 -19.47 30.27
CA TYR A 355 -4.15 -20.21 29.52
C TYR A 355 -3.03 -20.78 30.42
N TYR A 356 -2.57 -19.99 31.39
CA TYR A 356 -1.55 -20.41 32.36
C TYR A 356 -2.10 -21.05 33.62
N SER A 357 -3.44 -21.14 33.76
CA SER A 357 -4.12 -21.60 34.98
C SER A 357 -3.63 -20.88 36.25
N LEU A 358 -3.47 -19.56 36.14
CA LEU A 358 -3.01 -18.67 37.21
C LEU A 358 -4.10 -17.62 37.52
N ASP A 359 -4.24 -17.24 38.79
CA ASP A 359 -5.10 -16.13 39.17
C ASP A 359 -4.57 -14.81 38.59
N GLU A 360 -5.47 -13.93 38.13
CA GLU A 360 -5.10 -12.60 37.62
C GLU A 360 -4.32 -11.78 38.64
N ALA A 361 -4.66 -11.88 39.94
CA ALA A 361 -3.95 -11.22 41.00
C ALA A 361 -2.47 -11.67 41.10
N VAL A 362 -2.17 -12.92 40.77
CA VAL A 362 -0.81 -13.46 40.71
C VAL A 362 -0.05 -12.90 39.50
N ILE A 363 -0.76 -12.74 38.38
CA ILE A 363 -0.16 -12.20 37.15
C ILE A 363 0.14 -10.69 37.33
N ARG A 364 -0.80 -9.93 37.89
CA ARG A 364 -0.64 -8.50 38.17
C ARG A 364 0.41 -8.22 39.24
N GLY A 365 0.45 -9.09 40.27
CA GLY A 365 1.26 -8.90 41.48
C GLY A 365 2.76 -9.05 41.31
N GLN A 366 3.49 -9.07 42.42
CA GLN A 366 4.96 -9.08 42.49
C GLN A 366 5.59 -10.47 42.59
N GLN A 367 4.79 -11.53 42.55
CA GLN A 367 5.29 -12.91 42.69
C GLN A 367 6.33 -13.25 41.61
N ARG A 368 7.39 -13.97 42.02
CA ARG A 368 8.53 -14.33 41.16
C ARG A 368 8.52 -15.80 40.74
N ILE A 369 7.36 -16.45 40.78
CA ILE A 369 7.17 -17.81 40.25
C ILE A 369 7.40 -17.75 38.74
N ARG A 370 8.14 -18.70 38.19
CA ARG A 370 8.56 -18.72 36.78
C ARG A 370 7.40 -18.51 35.81
N ASP A 371 6.29 -19.24 36.00
CA ASP A 371 5.13 -19.17 35.13
C ASP A 371 4.38 -17.84 35.25
N ALA A 372 4.30 -17.29 36.47
CA ALA A 372 3.69 -15.98 36.71
C ALA A 372 4.52 -14.84 36.08
N VAL A 373 5.85 -14.94 36.11
CA VAL A 373 6.72 -13.98 35.43
C VAL A 373 6.56 -14.06 33.93
N GLN A 374 6.52 -15.26 33.35
CA GLN A 374 6.33 -15.44 31.92
C GLN A 374 4.93 -14.96 31.47
N ALA A 375 3.87 -15.33 32.18
CA ALA A 375 2.52 -14.89 31.90
C ALA A 375 2.39 -13.36 31.94
N ARG A 376 2.99 -12.72 32.96
CA ARG A 376 3.04 -11.25 33.12
C ARG A 376 3.76 -10.57 31.96
N GLN A 377 4.91 -11.09 31.56
CA GLN A 377 5.67 -10.52 30.44
C GLN A 377 4.90 -10.62 29.13
N ILE A 378 4.27 -11.77 28.85
CA ILE A 378 3.42 -11.96 27.67
C ILE A 378 2.20 -11.03 27.74
N ALA A 379 1.57 -10.88 28.91
CA ALA A 379 0.45 -9.95 29.08
C ALA A 379 0.83 -8.51 28.75
N MET A 380 1.94 -8.00 29.29
CA MET A 380 2.46 -6.65 28.97
C MET A 380 2.75 -6.50 27.46
N TYR A 381 3.37 -7.49 26.85
CA TYR A 381 3.65 -7.49 25.40
C TYR A 381 2.36 -7.49 24.58
N LEU A 382 1.37 -8.32 24.91
CA LEU A 382 0.10 -8.39 24.19
C LEU A 382 -0.72 -7.11 24.39
N ILE A 383 -0.83 -6.58 25.59
CA ILE A 383 -1.50 -5.30 25.84
C ILE A 383 -0.83 -4.20 25.00
N ARG A 384 0.50 -4.09 24.96
CA ARG A 384 1.19 -3.11 24.13
C ARG A 384 0.95 -3.30 22.65
N SER A 385 0.89 -4.56 22.16
CA SER A 385 0.76 -4.88 20.73
C SER A 385 -0.68 -4.89 20.21
N MET A 386 -1.67 -4.92 21.11
CA MET A 386 -3.10 -5.04 20.76
C MET A 386 -3.92 -3.84 21.22
N THR A 387 -3.34 -2.92 21.99
CA THR A 387 -4.00 -1.69 22.49
C THR A 387 -3.12 -0.48 22.23
N ASN A 388 -3.70 0.73 22.32
CA ASN A 388 -2.98 1.99 22.16
C ASN A 388 -2.47 2.56 23.52
N LEU A 389 -2.39 1.74 24.57
CA LEU A 389 -1.98 2.18 25.88
C LEU A 389 -0.49 2.57 25.94
N SER A 390 -0.19 3.65 26.68
CA SER A 390 1.18 4.03 26.99
C SER A 390 1.85 3.02 27.93
N LEU A 391 3.19 3.04 28.02
CA LEU A 391 3.91 2.18 28.97
C LEU A 391 3.53 2.46 30.41
N ASP A 392 3.23 3.72 30.74
CA ASP A 392 2.79 4.13 32.08
C ASP A 392 1.39 3.60 32.37
N ASP A 393 0.47 3.63 31.41
CA ASP A 393 -0.87 3.08 31.62
C ASP A 393 -0.86 1.56 31.73
N ILE A 394 0.00 0.88 30.96
CA ILE A 394 0.25 -0.55 31.16
C ILE A 394 0.80 -0.83 32.56
N GLY A 395 1.74 0.00 33.04
CA GLY A 395 2.27 -0.09 34.39
C GLY A 395 1.19 -0.03 35.47
N LYS A 396 0.19 0.83 35.31
CA LYS A 396 -0.98 0.93 36.23
C LYS A 396 -1.81 -0.36 36.31
N VAL A 397 -1.95 -1.08 35.20
CA VAL A 397 -2.64 -2.38 35.14
C VAL A 397 -1.91 -3.45 35.97
N PHE A 398 -0.60 -3.32 36.15
CA PHE A 398 0.25 -4.28 36.87
C PHE A 398 0.81 -3.72 38.18
N ASP A 399 -0.07 -3.36 39.10
CA ASP A 399 0.27 -2.86 40.45
C ASP A 399 1.22 -1.63 40.45
N ASN A 400 0.97 -0.67 39.55
CA ASN A 400 1.75 0.55 39.37
C ASN A 400 3.24 0.29 39.13
N ARG A 401 3.56 -0.65 38.24
CA ARG A 401 4.96 -0.88 37.82
C ARG A 401 5.48 0.29 37.01
N ASP A 402 6.73 0.58 37.21
CA ASP A 402 7.46 1.59 36.45
C ASP A 402 7.52 1.23 34.97
N HIS A 403 7.42 2.25 34.10
CA HIS A 403 7.46 2.08 32.65
C HIS A 403 8.73 1.36 32.16
N SER A 404 9.86 1.53 32.85
CA SER A 404 11.10 0.81 32.53
C SER A 404 10.98 -0.71 32.76
N THR A 405 10.23 -1.14 33.77
CA THR A 405 9.93 -2.54 34.04
C THR A 405 9.00 -3.12 32.95
N VAL A 406 8.02 -2.34 32.51
CA VAL A 406 7.13 -2.74 31.41
C VAL A 406 7.93 -2.89 30.12
N LEU A 407 8.74 -1.90 29.77
CA LEU A 407 9.60 -1.92 28.58
C LEU A 407 10.55 -3.11 28.59
N TYR A 408 11.22 -3.35 29.71
CA TYR A 408 12.10 -4.52 29.88
C TYR A 408 11.36 -5.83 29.65
N SER A 409 10.16 -5.96 30.21
CA SER A 409 9.33 -7.17 30.04
C SER A 409 8.94 -7.43 28.59
N ILE A 410 8.55 -6.37 27.86
CA ILE A 410 8.24 -6.44 26.43
C ILE A 410 9.48 -6.88 25.64
N GLN A 411 10.62 -6.27 25.85
CA GLN A 411 11.89 -6.62 25.19
C GLN A 411 12.32 -8.07 25.47
N GLN A 412 12.06 -8.61 26.67
CA GLN A 412 12.37 -10.01 26.98
C GLN A 412 11.50 -10.96 26.15
N VAL A 413 10.21 -10.66 25.97
CA VAL A 413 9.33 -11.47 25.12
C VAL A 413 9.80 -11.41 23.66
N GLU A 414 10.07 -10.23 23.12
CA GLU A 414 10.57 -10.06 21.74
C GLU A 414 11.88 -10.83 21.50
N LYS A 415 12.81 -10.71 22.44
CA LYS A 415 14.10 -11.42 22.37
C LYS A 415 13.91 -12.94 22.42
N LYS A 416 12.99 -13.43 23.25
CA LYS A 416 12.68 -14.86 23.36
C LYS A 416 11.97 -15.38 22.12
N MET A 417 11.02 -14.63 21.55
CA MET A 417 10.37 -14.98 20.30
C MET A 417 11.36 -15.11 19.12
N LYS A 418 12.40 -14.26 19.07
CA LYS A 418 13.46 -14.37 18.04
C LYS A 418 14.36 -15.59 18.21
N LYS A 419 14.50 -16.11 19.43
CA LYS A 419 15.41 -17.22 19.75
C LYS A 419 14.72 -18.59 19.75
N GLU A 420 13.44 -18.63 20.13
CA GLU A 420 12.68 -19.86 20.36
C GLU A 420 11.41 -19.86 19.49
N PRO A 421 11.42 -20.53 18.31
CA PRO A 421 10.26 -20.56 17.40
C PRO A 421 8.99 -21.11 18.08
N ALA A 422 9.08 -22.11 18.92
CA ALA A 422 7.95 -22.68 19.65
C ALA A 422 7.30 -21.65 20.60
N PHE A 423 8.11 -20.81 21.27
CA PHE A 423 7.60 -19.74 22.11
C PHE A 423 6.92 -18.64 21.27
N ALA A 424 7.48 -18.33 20.09
CA ALA A 424 6.87 -17.37 19.17
C ALA A 424 5.51 -17.86 18.67
N GLU A 425 5.39 -19.15 18.36
CA GLU A 425 4.10 -19.78 17.99
C GLU A 425 3.08 -19.69 19.12
N THR A 426 3.49 -20.00 20.35
CA THR A 426 2.62 -19.88 21.54
C THR A 426 2.07 -18.46 21.72
N VAL A 427 2.93 -17.44 21.62
CA VAL A 427 2.49 -16.04 21.76
C VAL A 427 1.54 -15.65 20.61
N LYS A 428 1.80 -16.11 19.40
CA LYS A 428 0.97 -15.87 18.22
C LYS A 428 -0.41 -16.56 18.36
N GLU A 429 -0.43 -17.79 18.85
CA GLU A 429 -1.65 -18.54 19.14
C GLU A 429 -2.51 -17.83 20.19
N ILE A 430 -1.92 -17.40 21.31
CA ILE A 430 -2.62 -16.61 22.33
C ILE A 430 -3.22 -15.34 21.72
N LYS A 431 -2.46 -14.59 20.92
CA LYS A 431 -2.91 -13.37 20.25
C LYS A 431 -4.08 -13.65 19.31
N THR A 432 -4.01 -14.72 18.51
CA THR A 432 -5.07 -15.10 17.57
C THR A 432 -6.35 -15.50 18.32
N ASN A 433 -6.22 -16.26 19.40
CA ASN A 433 -7.36 -16.73 20.17
C ASN A 433 -8.05 -15.60 20.98
N ILE A 434 -7.32 -14.57 21.40
CA ILE A 434 -7.92 -13.37 22.01
C ILE A 434 -8.81 -12.65 20.97
N ASN A 435 -8.35 -12.53 19.74
CA ASN A 435 -9.08 -11.87 18.65
C ASN A 435 -10.25 -12.72 18.12
N SER A 436 -10.25 -14.04 18.27
CA SER A 436 -11.27 -14.94 17.70
C SER A 436 -12.45 -15.22 18.63
N LYS A 437 -12.45 -14.74 19.87
CA LYS A 437 -13.51 -15.00 20.87
C LYS A 437 -14.71 -14.04 20.77
N HIS A 438 -14.73 -13.17 19.79
CA HIS A 438 -15.86 -12.27 19.47
C HIS A 438 -16.10 -12.25 17.93
#